data_8a73224b26f82f3fb665e33ac8d3b9d5
#
_entry.id   8a73224b26f82f3fb665e33ac8d3b9d5
#
_cell.length_a   1.000
_cell.length_b   1.000
_cell.length_c   1.000
_cell.angle_alpha   90.00
_cell.angle_beta   90.00
_cell.angle_gamma   90.00
#
_symmetry.space_group_name_H-M   'P 1'
#
loop_
_entity.id
_entity.type
_entity.pdbx_description
1 polymer ?
#
loop_
_entity_poly.entity_id
_entity_poly.type
_entity_poly.pdbx_seq_one_letter_code
_entity_poly.pdbx_strand_id
1 'polypeptide(L)'
;GKHNISQEVEKIHTFISIHGKMFLRTNNETAANGMFLLNKDSTKIEIEYALKSLIQRCESFHNTRKATNIVGVKFISSESGSGFQDLYRVHVLFGKILSYYAVTSHLDIFHNIDMGGNDLDRFIELNRDLCERMSKIKQNVLKAAKVLNCNLGAVEFFIQNNELIFLELNPMWGGHASKFGFGNDKMQAYLKKNRNQLIKLIPNIYIFMDRRTYYKDLFQWIHYYCSTNL
;
A
#
# COMPACT_ATOMS: atom_id res chain seq x y z
N GLY A 1 -3.78 32.23 1.87
CA GLY A 1 -4.15 32.84 0.60
C GLY A 1 -5.39 32.14 0.07
N LYS A 2 -6.40 32.87 -0.44
CA LYS A 2 -7.55 32.26 -1.12
C LYS A 2 -7.00 31.57 -2.38
N HIS A 3 -6.99 30.25 -2.40
CA HIS A 3 -6.67 29.51 -3.61
C HIS A 3 -7.69 29.85 -4.70
N ASN A 4 -7.21 30.23 -5.86
CA ASN A 4 -8.10 30.42 -7.01
C ASN A 4 -8.42 29.01 -7.57
N ILE A 5 -9.58 28.47 -7.17
CA ILE A 5 -10.02 27.14 -7.55
C ILE A 5 -9.98 26.93 -9.06
N SER A 6 -10.43 27.91 -9.84
CA SER A 6 -10.42 27.84 -11.30
C SER A 6 -8.99 27.67 -11.86
N GLN A 7 -8.02 28.34 -11.28
CA GLN A 7 -6.62 28.20 -11.68
C GLN A 7 -6.05 26.82 -11.34
N GLU A 8 -6.41 26.28 -10.17
CA GLU A 8 -5.97 24.93 -9.77
C GLU A 8 -6.65 23.85 -10.64
N VAL A 9 -7.91 24.03 -11.01
CA VAL A 9 -8.62 23.13 -11.94
C VAL A 9 -7.90 23.08 -13.30
N GLU A 10 -7.48 24.23 -13.85
CA GLU A 10 -6.73 24.26 -15.12
C GLU A 10 -5.37 23.55 -15.01
N LYS A 11 -4.65 23.74 -13.92
CA LYS A 11 -3.37 23.03 -13.68
C LYS A 11 -3.58 21.53 -13.62
N ILE A 12 -4.59 21.06 -12.88
CA ILE A 12 -4.93 19.66 -12.75
C ILE A 12 -5.32 19.06 -14.12
N HIS A 13 -6.18 19.76 -14.85
CA HIS A 13 -6.60 19.35 -16.20
C HIS A 13 -5.42 19.23 -17.15
N THR A 14 -4.51 20.22 -17.13
CA THR A 14 -3.26 20.19 -17.92
C THR A 14 -2.39 19.00 -17.52
N PHE A 15 -2.21 18.74 -16.23
CA PHE A 15 -1.43 17.61 -15.74
C PHE A 15 -2.00 16.27 -16.21
N ILE A 16 -3.31 16.09 -16.12
CA ILE A 16 -4.00 14.87 -16.59
C ILE A 16 -3.83 14.70 -18.11
N SER A 17 -3.93 15.78 -18.87
CA SER A 17 -3.76 15.75 -20.32
C SER A 17 -2.36 15.26 -20.74
N ILE A 18 -1.32 15.59 -19.96
CA ILE A 18 0.05 15.17 -20.19
C ILE A 18 0.31 13.74 -19.70
N HIS A 19 -0.16 13.40 -18.51
CA HIS A 19 0.21 12.19 -17.79
C HIS A 19 -0.85 11.07 -17.82
N GLY A 20 -2.03 11.33 -18.35
CA GLY A 20 -3.12 10.38 -18.52
C GLY A 20 -4.00 10.23 -17.30
N LYS A 21 -3.45 9.88 -16.16
CA LYS A 21 -4.17 9.69 -14.87
C LYS A 21 -3.39 10.31 -13.72
N MET A 22 -4.09 10.75 -12.69
CA MET A 22 -3.49 11.20 -11.44
C MET A 22 -4.38 10.90 -10.23
N PHE A 23 -3.75 10.77 -9.08
CA PHE A 23 -4.45 10.87 -7.80
C PHE A 23 -4.40 12.30 -7.29
N LEU A 24 -5.58 12.82 -6.93
CA LEU A 24 -5.72 14.03 -6.15
C LEU A 24 -6.13 13.64 -4.74
N ARG A 25 -5.32 13.95 -3.73
CA ARG A 25 -5.52 13.44 -2.37
C ARG A 25 -5.09 14.42 -1.28
N THR A 26 -5.56 14.19 -0.07
CA THR A 26 -4.99 14.81 1.13
C THR A 26 -3.62 14.20 1.46
N ASN A 27 -2.73 14.97 2.10
CA ASN A 27 -1.34 14.53 2.35
C ASN A 27 -1.18 13.52 3.50
N ASN A 28 -2.12 13.44 4.46
CA ASN A 28 -1.94 12.70 5.71
C ASN A 28 -3.00 11.65 6.00
N GLU A 29 -3.82 11.27 5.03
CA GLU A 29 -4.81 10.23 5.23
C GLU A 29 -4.30 8.85 4.79
N THR A 30 -4.84 7.81 5.42
CA THR A 30 -4.47 6.42 5.20
C THR A 30 -5.64 5.64 4.59
N ALA A 31 -5.38 4.43 4.10
CA ALA A 31 -6.38 3.49 3.59
C ALA A 31 -7.20 4.04 2.42
N ALA A 32 -6.55 4.75 1.49
CA ALA A 32 -7.16 5.39 0.33
C ALA A 32 -8.27 6.41 0.64
N ASN A 33 -8.41 6.85 1.90
CA ASN A 33 -9.33 7.91 2.26
C ASN A 33 -8.88 9.26 1.69
N GLY A 34 -9.84 10.14 1.38
CA GLY A 34 -9.53 11.47 0.87
C GLY A 34 -8.72 11.44 -0.44
N MET A 35 -9.09 10.55 -1.37
CA MET A 35 -8.41 10.39 -2.65
C MET A 35 -9.42 10.27 -3.79
N PHE A 36 -9.13 10.98 -4.88
CA PHE A 36 -9.85 10.90 -6.16
C PHE A 36 -8.89 10.46 -7.26
N LEU A 37 -9.32 9.51 -8.08
CA LEU A 37 -8.64 9.17 -9.33
C LEU A 37 -9.25 10.00 -10.45
N LEU A 38 -8.44 10.82 -11.10
CA LEU A 38 -8.80 11.64 -12.24
C LEU A 38 -8.07 11.15 -13.49
N ASN A 39 -8.71 11.22 -14.63
CA ASN A 39 -8.18 10.75 -15.91
C ASN A 39 -8.48 11.75 -17.05
N LYS A 40 -8.09 11.42 -18.28
CA LYS A 40 -8.27 12.30 -19.46
C LYS A 40 -9.73 12.63 -19.75
N ASP A 41 -10.65 11.77 -19.34
CA ASP A 41 -12.09 11.97 -19.56
C ASP A 41 -12.74 12.76 -18.43
N SER A 42 -12.01 13.06 -17.37
CA SER A 42 -12.50 13.85 -16.24
C SER A 42 -12.76 15.29 -16.68
N THR A 43 -14.00 15.70 -16.54
CA THR A 43 -14.43 17.07 -16.86
C THR A 43 -13.90 18.08 -15.83
N LYS A 44 -13.82 19.35 -16.20
CA LYS A 44 -13.44 20.43 -15.26
C LYS A 44 -14.40 20.52 -14.07
N ILE A 45 -15.67 20.16 -14.24
CA ILE A 45 -16.67 20.14 -13.16
C ILE A 45 -16.32 19.02 -12.16
N GLU A 46 -15.95 17.83 -12.62
CA GLU A 46 -15.54 16.71 -11.76
C GLU A 46 -14.24 17.03 -11.03
N ILE A 47 -13.27 17.66 -11.70
CA ILE A 47 -12.03 18.12 -11.08
C ILE A 47 -12.32 19.16 -9.98
N GLU A 48 -13.18 20.12 -10.27
CA GLU A 48 -13.59 21.15 -9.31
C GLU A 48 -14.31 20.54 -8.11
N TYR A 49 -15.20 19.58 -8.34
CA TYR A 49 -15.88 18.83 -7.28
C TYR A 49 -14.90 18.09 -6.38
N ALA A 50 -13.95 17.34 -6.98
CA ALA A 50 -12.92 16.62 -6.24
C ALA A 50 -12.06 17.58 -5.39
N LEU A 51 -11.63 18.71 -5.98
CA LEU A 51 -10.83 19.71 -5.28
C LEU A 51 -11.60 20.35 -4.11
N LYS A 52 -12.85 20.77 -4.32
CA LYS A 52 -13.71 21.34 -3.25
C LYS A 52 -13.96 20.34 -2.14
N SER A 53 -14.23 19.08 -2.47
CA SER A 53 -14.43 18.00 -1.49
C SER A 53 -13.20 17.80 -0.63
N LEU A 54 -12.00 17.83 -1.22
CA LEU A 54 -10.74 17.69 -0.47
C LEU A 54 -10.43 18.94 0.37
N ILE A 55 -10.75 20.16 -0.11
CA ILE A 55 -10.62 21.37 0.68
C ILE A 55 -11.49 21.30 1.93
N GLN A 56 -12.78 20.98 1.77
CA GLN A 56 -13.70 20.80 2.90
C GLN A 56 -13.20 19.73 3.88
N ARG A 57 -12.64 18.65 3.35
CA ARG A 57 -12.07 17.60 4.17
C ARG A 57 -10.84 18.07 4.97
N CYS A 58 -9.93 18.82 4.34
CA CYS A 58 -8.80 19.43 5.04
C CYS A 58 -9.25 20.40 6.15
N GLU A 59 -10.28 21.21 5.88
CA GLU A 59 -10.85 22.12 6.87
C GLU A 59 -11.46 21.37 8.07
N SER A 60 -12.16 20.24 7.82
CA SER A 60 -12.70 19.39 8.89
C SER A 60 -11.64 18.77 9.78
N PHE A 61 -10.41 18.56 9.27
CA PHE A 61 -9.29 18.02 10.03
C PHE A 61 -8.39 19.06 10.70
N HIS A 62 -8.61 20.33 10.44
CA HIS A 62 -7.78 21.41 10.98
C HIS A 62 -7.65 21.34 12.51
N ASN A 63 -8.73 21.06 13.20
CA ASN A 63 -8.75 20.91 14.67
C ASN A 63 -8.06 19.62 15.17
N THR A 64 -7.86 18.65 14.29
CA THR A 64 -7.25 17.33 14.64
C THR A 64 -5.81 17.19 14.16
N ARG A 65 -5.24 18.19 13.48
CA ARG A 65 -3.89 18.22 12.89
C ARG A 65 -3.60 17.05 11.92
N LYS A 66 -4.63 16.49 11.28
CA LYS A 66 -4.43 15.30 10.42
C LYS A 66 -4.05 15.65 8.98
N ALA A 67 -4.88 16.41 8.27
CA ALA A 67 -4.61 16.72 6.88
C ALA A 67 -4.61 18.23 6.69
N THR A 68 -3.59 18.77 6.07
CA THR A 68 -3.43 20.22 5.90
C THR A 68 -3.28 20.65 4.45
N ASN A 69 -2.91 19.74 3.56
CA ASN A 69 -2.63 20.02 2.16
C ASN A 69 -3.27 18.99 1.23
N ILE A 70 -3.55 19.43 0.01
CA ILE A 70 -3.95 18.59 -1.11
C ILE A 70 -2.74 18.42 -2.01
N VAL A 71 -2.48 17.21 -2.44
CA VAL A 71 -1.38 16.87 -3.33
C VAL A 71 -1.90 16.13 -4.56
N GLY A 72 -1.37 16.51 -5.72
CA GLY A 72 -1.56 15.78 -6.97
C GLY A 72 -0.40 14.85 -7.23
N VAL A 73 -0.67 13.57 -7.47
CA VAL A 73 0.35 12.55 -7.71
C VAL A 73 0.07 11.86 -9.04
N LYS A 74 1.10 11.70 -9.87
CA LYS A 74 0.96 10.92 -11.10
C LYS A 74 0.55 9.50 -10.75
N PHE A 75 -0.49 8.99 -11.43
CA PHE A 75 -0.84 7.58 -11.35
C PHE A 75 0.26 6.73 -11.97
N ILE A 76 0.69 5.72 -11.23
CA ILE A 76 1.62 4.70 -11.72
C ILE A 76 0.83 3.41 -11.76
N SER A 77 0.63 2.88 -12.96
CA SER A 77 -0.02 1.57 -13.10
C SER A 77 0.89 0.49 -12.56
N SER A 78 0.34 -0.36 -11.72
CA SER A 78 0.97 -1.61 -11.29
C SER A 78 0.44 -2.81 -12.06
N GLU A 79 -0.24 -2.55 -13.18
CA GLU A 79 -0.84 -3.58 -14.01
C GLU A 79 0.22 -4.51 -14.59
N SER A 80 0.03 -5.81 -14.33
CA SER A 80 0.97 -6.87 -14.75
C SER A 80 0.67 -7.45 -16.13
N GLY A 81 -0.18 -6.79 -16.94
CA GLY A 81 -0.63 -7.29 -18.24
C GLY A 81 -1.77 -8.32 -18.17
N SER A 82 -2.21 -8.67 -16.97
CA SER A 82 -3.33 -9.59 -16.71
C SER A 82 -4.63 -8.87 -16.31
N GLY A 83 -4.66 -7.54 -16.37
CA GLY A 83 -5.77 -6.71 -15.88
C GLY A 83 -5.81 -6.54 -14.36
N PHE A 84 -4.77 -7.02 -13.65
CA PHE A 84 -4.64 -6.86 -12.21
C PHE A 84 -3.65 -5.75 -11.87
N GLN A 85 -3.95 -5.03 -10.79
CA GLN A 85 -3.03 -4.14 -10.12
C GLN A 85 -2.35 -4.91 -8.99
N ASP A 86 -1.03 -5.02 -9.01
CA ASP A 86 -0.25 -5.78 -8.03
C ASP A 86 0.50 -4.84 -7.08
N LEU A 87 0.38 -5.07 -5.77
CA LEU A 87 1.05 -4.30 -4.73
C LEU A 87 1.91 -5.24 -3.87
N TYR A 88 3.16 -4.87 -3.68
CA TYR A 88 4.12 -5.63 -2.87
C TYR A 88 4.39 -4.90 -1.56
N ARG A 89 4.45 -5.67 -0.48
CA ARG A 89 4.70 -5.15 0.86
C ARG A 89 5.72 -5.99 1.59
N VAL A 90 6.73 -5.32 2.16
CA VAL A 90 7.82 -5.97 2.91
C VAL A 90 7.94 -5.30 4.27
N HIS A 91 7.82 -6.10 5.32
CA HIS A 91 8.02 -5.65 6.69
C HIS A 91 9.50 -5.73 7.06
N VAL A 92 10.05 -4.59 7.43
CA VAL A 92 11.45 -4.45 7.83
C VAL A 92 11.53 -4.18 9.33
N LEU A 93 12.43 -4.88 10.00
CA LEU A 93 12.72 -4.74 11.43
C LEU A 93 14.24 -4.72 11.63
N PHE A 94 14.77 -3.58 12.08
CA PHE A 94 16.20 -3.37 12.38
C PHE A 94 17.15 -3.89 11.27
N GLY A 95 16.83 -3.51 10.02
CA GLY A 95 17.64 -3.89 8.86
C GLY A 95 17.47 -5.36 8.42
N LYS A 96 16.46 -6.07 8.94
CA LYS A 96 16.10 -7.43 8.54
C LYS A 96 14.68 -7.46 7.97
N ILE A 97 14.41 -8.40 7.09
CA ILE A 97 13.05 -8.66 6.60
C ILE A 97 12.37 -9.61 7.58
N LEU A 98 11.26 -9.15 8.15
CA LEU A 98 10.43 -9.96 9.05
C LEU A 98 9.41 -10.80 8.28
N SER A 99 8.71 -10.18 7.33
CA SER A 99 7.78 -10.85 6.45
C SER A 99 7.63 -10.06 5.15
N TYR A 100 7.08 -10.70 4.14
CA TYR A 100 6.68 -10.04 2.90
C TYR A 100 5.47 -10.74 2.30
N TYR A 101 4.72 -10.00 1.52
CA TYR A 101 3.61 -10.52 0.74
C TYR A 101 3.25 -9.57 -0.40
N ALA A 102 2.50 -10.11 -1.35
CA ALA A 102 1.89 -9.33 -2.41
C ALA A 102 0.39 -9.51 -2.38
N VAL A 103 -0.34 -8.48 -2.77
CA VAL A 103 -1.79 -8.46 -2.92
C VAL A 103 -2.14 -7.93 -4.30
N THR A 104 -3.34 -8.23 -4.76
CA THR A 104 -3.77 -7.90 -6.11
C THR A 104 -5.23 -7.49 -6.13
N SER A 105 -5.62 -6.69 -7.12
CA SER A 105 -7.01 -6.30 -7.35
C SER A 105 -7.22 -5.93 -8.81
N HIS A 106 -8.46 -6.03 -9.29
CA HIS A 106 -8.90 -5.46 -10.57
C HIS A 106 -9.19 -3.95 -10.49
N LEU A 107 -9.12 -3.37 -9.29
CA LEU A 107 -9.43 -1.96 -9.07
C LEU A 107 -8.17 -1.10 -9.14
N ASP A 108 -8.25 0.05 -9.77
CA ASP A 108 -7.17 1.06 -9.79
C ASP A 108 -6.89 1.63 -8.38
N ILE A 109 -7.89 1.62 -7.51
CA ILE A 109 -7.78 2.03 -6.11
C ILE A 109 -8.14 0.84 -5.24
N PHE A 110 -7.19 0.31 -4.51
CA PHE A 110 -7.42 -0.73 -3.51
C PHE A 110 -6.45 -0.60 -2.35
N HIS A 111 -6.86 -1.09 -1.22
CA HIS A 111 -5.98 -1.23 -0.06
C HIS A 111 -5.44 -2.66 -0.03
N ASN A 112 -4.28 -2.86 0.57
CA ASN A 112 -3.62 -4.16 0.70
C ASN A 112 -4.43 -5.24 1.45
N ILE A 113 -5.62 -4.91 1.93
CA ILE A 113 -6.56 -5.81 2.60
C ILE A 113 -7.87 -6.00 1.83
N ASP A 114 -8.03 -5.39 0.67
CA ASP A 114 -9.30 -5.33 -0.08
C ASP A 114 -9.38 -6.35 -1.21
N MET A 115 -8.59 -7.43 -1.17
CA MET A 115 -8.65 -8.48 -2.19
C MET A 115 -10.03 -9.11 -2.27
N GLY A 116 -10.57 -9.19 -3.47
CA GLY A 116 -11.81 -9.88 -3.77
C GLY A 116 -11.64 -11.41 -3.84
N GLY A 117 -12.78 -12.13 -3.80
CA GLY A 117 -12.75 -13.60 -3.92
C GLY A 117 -12.19 -14.10 -5.26
N ASN A 118 -12.27 -13.28 -6.31
CA ASN A 118 -11.77 -13.62 -7.65
C ASN A 118 -10.25 -13.43 -7.79
N ASP A 119 -9.60 -12.79 -6.82
CA ASP A 119 -8.19 -12.46 -6.86
C ASP A 119 -7.33 -13.52 -6.15
N LEU A 120 -7.96 -14.56 -5.57
CA LEU A 120 -7.28 -15.50 -4.67
C LEU A 120 -6.26 -16.40 -5.39
N ASP A 121 -6.55 -16.82 -6.62
CA ASP A 121 -5.60 -17.64 -7.38
C ASP A 121 -4.39 -16.79 -7.82
N ARG A 122 -4.63 -15.57 -8.25
CA ARG A 122 -3.58 -14.60 -8.54
C ARG A 122 -2.72 -14.30 -7.32
N PHE A 123 -3.30 -14.26 -6.12
CA PHE A 123 -2.57 -14.06 -4.86
C PHE A 123 -1.48 -15.11 -4.63
N ILE A 124 -1.75 -16.40 -4.87
CA ILE A 124 -0.73 -17.46 -4.74
C ILE A 124 0.37 -17.31 -5.78
N GLU A 125 0.00 -17.10 -7.04
CA GLU A 125 0.95 -16.91 -8.13
C GLU A 125 1.89 -15.73 -7.83
N LEU A 126 1.30 -14.58 -7.48
CA LEU A 126 2.03 -13.36 -7.18
C LEU A 126 3.00 -13.52 -5.99
N ASN A 127 2.59 -14.23 -4.93
CA ASN A 127 3.44 -14.48 -3.79
C ASN A 127 4.54 -15.52 -4.08
N ARG A 128 4.31 -16.44 -5.02
CA ARG A 128 5.37 -17.33 -5.52
C ARG A 128 6.43 -16.52 -6.25
N ASP A 129 6.02 -15.67 -7.19
CA ASP A 129 6.92 -14.78 -7.93
C ASP A 129 7.71 -13.87 -6.99
N LEU A 130 7.04 -13.29 -5.99
CA LEU A 130 7.72 -12.46 -4.99
C LEU A 130 8.77 -13.26 -4.21
N CYS A 131 8.44 -14.47 -3.75
CA CYS A 131 9.37 -15.34 -3.04
C CYS A 131 10.65 -15.61 -3.86
N GLU A 132 10.50 -15.92 -5.14
CA GLU A 132 11.63 -16.15 -6.05
C GLU A 132 12.46 -14.88 -6.30
N ARG A 133 11.81 -13.72 -6.38
CA ARG A 133 12.47 -12.43 -6.61
C ARG A 133 13.14 -11.85 -5.36
N MET A 134 12.76 -12.28 -4.16
CA MET A 134 13.24 -11.67 -2.90
C MET A 134 14.76 -11.66 -2.77
N SER A 135 15.46 -12.69 -3.24
CA SER A 135 16.93 -12.72 -3.22
C SER A 135 17.56 -11.53 -3.98
N LYS A 136 16.92 -11.10 -5.07
CA LYS A 136 17.38 -10.02 -5.94
C LYS A 136 16.99 -8.63 -5.42
N ILE A 137 15.80 -8.49 -4.83
CA ILE A 137 15.24 -7.18 -4.46
C ILE A 137 15.49 -6.80 -3.00
N LYS A 138 15.82 -7.76 -2.14
CA LYS A 138 16.01 -7.59 -0.69
C LYS A 138 16.86 -6.37 -0.33
N GLN A 139 18.02 -6.22 -0.99
CA GLN A 139 18.95 -5.14 -0.67
C GLN A 139 18.38 -3.74 -1.00
N ASN A 140 17.63 -3.63 -2.09
CA ASN A 140 16.99 -2.37 -2.48
C ASN A 140 15.88 -1.98 -1.48
N VAL A 141 15.10 -2.95 -1.01
CA VAL A 141 14.05 -2.74 0.00
C VAL A 141 14.67 -2.30 1.33
N LEU A 142 15.72 -2.98 1.80
CA LEU A 142 16.43 -2.62 3.03
C LEU A 142 17.10 -1.25 2.92
N LYS A 143 17.66 -0.92 1.75
CA LYS A 143 18.23 0.40 1.48
C LYS A 143 17.17 1.50 1.55
N ALA A 144 15.97 1.29 0.99
CA ALA A 144 14.87 2.25 1.08
C ALA A 144 14.48 2.53 2.53
N ALA A 145 14.33 1.50 3.36
CA ALA A 145 14.04 1.65 4.79
C ALA A 145 15.17 2.40 5.53
N LYS A 146 16.43 2.08 5.22
CA LYS A 146 17.61 2.73 5.82
C LYS A 146 17.72 4.21 5.47
N VAL A 147 17.50 4.58 4.20
CA VAL A 147 17.54 5.97 3.73
C VAL A 147 16.49 6.83 4.46
N LEU A 148 15.33 6.24 4.76
CA LEU A 148 14.26 6.90 5.51
C LEU A 148 14.45 6.80 7.04
N ASN A 149 15.59 6.27 7.51
CA ASN A 149 15.90 6.06 8.92
C ASN A 149 14.78 5.31 9.68
N CYS A 150 14.20 4.30 9.04
CA CYS A 150 13.11 3.53 9.58
C CYS A 150 13.56 2.14 10.00
N ASN A 151 13.60 1.91 11.31
CA ASN A 151 13.99 0.63 11.89
C ASN A 151 12.84 -0.38 11.99
N LEU A 152 11.60 0.10 11.97
CA LEU A 152 10.39 -0.71 12.07
C LEU A 152 9.35 -0.14 11.10
N GLY A 153 9.13 -0.80 9.98
CA GLY A 153 8.18 -0.30 8.98
C GLY A 153 7.85 -1.31 7.88
N ALA A 154 6.84 -0.97 7.11
CA ALA A 154 6.44 -1.69 5.92
C ALA A 154 6.74 -0.85 4.68
N VAL A 155 7.59 -1.37 3.82
CA VAL A 155 7.90 -0.77 2.51
C VAL A 155 6.91 -1.29 1.49
N GLU A 156 6.23 -0.40 0.80
CA GLU A 156 5.30 -0.71 -0.29
C GLU A 156 5.87 -0.28 -1.62
N PHE A 157 5.73 -1.12 -2.62
CA PHE A 157 6.26 -0.87 -3.96
C PHE A 157 5.50 -1.64 -5.03
N PHE A 158 5.64 -1.18 -6.27
CA PHE A 158 5.28 -1.91 -7.49
C PHE A 158 6.52 -2.50 -8.14
N ILE A 159 6.33 -3.50 -9.00
CA ILE A 159 7.35 -3.99 -9.92
C ILE A 159 6.88 -3.71 -11.34
N GLN A 160 7.60 -2.84 -12.06
CA GLN A 160 7.30 -2.49 -13.44
C GLN A 160 8.58 -2.66 -14.26
N ASN A 161 8.54 -3.39 -15.37
CA ASN A 161 9.71 -3.67 -16.21
C ASN A 161 10.93 -4.21 -15.44
N ASN A 162 10.70 -5.05 -14.43
CA ASN A 162 11.69 -5.56 -13.48
C ASN A 162 12.34 -4.50 -12.55
N GLU A 163 11.85 -3.28 -12.54
CA GLU A 163 12.28 -2.22 -11.63
C GLU A 163 11.32 -2.06 -10.46
N LEU A 164 11.87 -1.72 -9.29
CA LEU A 164 11.09 -1.41 -8.10
C LEU A 164 10.69 0.06 -8.12
N ILE A 165 9.40 0.32 -8.05
CA ILE A 165 8.85 1.66 -7.89
C ILE A 165 8.31 1.77 -6.46
N PHE A 166 9.08 2.40 -5.58
CA PHE A 166 8.69 2.57 -4.19
C PHE A 166 7.56 3.59 -4.07
N LEU A 167 6.51 3.24 -3.33
CA LEU A 167 5.34 4.07 -3.08
C LEU A 167 5.45 4.80 -1.75
N GLU A 168 5.51 4.02 -0.69
CA GLU A 168 5.54 4.55 0.66
C GLU A 168 6.25 3.61 1.62
N LEU A 169 6.59 4.16 2.79
CA LEU A 169 7.02 3.42 3.94
C LEU A 169 6.11 3.75 5.09
N ASN A 170 5.42 2.75 5.62
CA ASN A 170 4.53 2.87 6.75
C ASN A 170 5.30 2.53 8.04
N PRO A 171 5.68 3.51 8.87
CA PRO A 171 6.29 3.23 10.16
C PRO A 171 5.25 2.59 11.09
N MET A 172 5.62 1.55 11.80
CA MET A 172 4.75 0.83 12.73
C MET A 172 3.43 0.36 12.08
N TRP A 173 3.53 -0.56 11.14
CA TRP A 173 2.35 -1.13 10.47
C TRP A 173 1.34 -1.73 11.46
N GLY A 174 0.05 -1.44 11.26
CA GLY A 174 -1.05 -2.08 11.97
C GLY A 174 -1.22 -3.54 11.58
N GLY A 175 -1.72 -4.36 12.50
CA GLY A 175 -2.07 -5.75 12.17
C GLY A 175 -3.22 -5.83 11.19
N HIS A 176 -2.96 -6.32 10.00
CA HIS A 176 -3.97 -6.45 8.94
C HIS A 176 -4.84 -7.70 9.08
N ALA A 177 -4.45 -8.64 9.93
CA ALA A 177 -5.12 -9.91 10.12
C ALA A 177 -6.63 -9.80 10.36
N SER A 178 -7.08 -8.75 11.05
CA SER A 178 -8.49 -8.62 11.42
C SER A 178 -9.44 -8.33 10.25
N LYS A 179 -8.98 -7.69 9.17
CA LYS A 179 -9.82 -7.41 8.01
C LYS A 179 -9.58 -8.38 6.86
N PHE A 180 -8.34 -8.71 6.61
CA PHE A 180 -7.95 -9.56 5.48
C PHE A 180 -8.33 -11.03 5.70
N GLY A 181 -8.10 -11.55 6.88
CA GLY A 181 -8.37 -12.93 7.22
C GLY A 181 -9.69 -13.13 7.99
N PHE A 182 -9.97 -12.31 8.99
CA PHE A 182 -11.07 -12.54 9.93
C PHE A 182 -12.40 -11.88 9.53
N GLY A 183 -12.40 -10.96 8.57
CA GLY A 183 -13.62 -10.32 8.05
C GLY A 183 -14.16 -10.91 6.76
N ASN A 184 -13.51 -11.96 6.21
CA ASN A 184 -13.89 -12.56 4.94
C ASN A 184 -13.80 -14.09 5.01
N ASP A 185 -14.95 -14.73 5.14
CA ASP A 185 -15.06 -16.21 5.28
C ASP A 185 -14.44 -16.96 4.10
N LYS A 186 -14.57 -16.44 2.88
CA LYS A 186 -13.98 -17.05 1.67
C LYS A 186 -12.46 -17.01 1.75
N MET A 187 -11.89 -15.88 2.16
CA MET A 187 -10.45 -15.74 2.35
C MET A 187 -9.95 -16.67 3.46
N GLN A 188 -10.66 -16.76 4.59
CA GLN A 188 -10.31 -17.67 5.67
C GLN A 188 -10.31 -19.13 5.21
N ALA A 189 -11.35 -19.55 4.50
CA ALA A 189 -11.43 -20.89 3.95
C ALA A 189 -10.29 -21.17 2.96
N TYR A 190 -9.97 -20.20 2.12
CA TYR A 190 -8.86 -20.27 1.15
C TYR A 190 -7.49 -20.38 1.83
N LEU A 191 -7.20 -19.51 2.80
CA LEU A 191 -5.96 -19.55 3.57
C LEU A 191 -5.80 -20.87 4.31
N LYS A 192 -6.86 -21.39 4.91
CA LYS A 192 -6.88 -22.68 5.60
C LYS A 192 -6.59 -23.83 4.62
N LYS A 193 -7.27 -23.85 3.47
CA LYS A 193 -7.10 -24.87 2.42
C LYS A 193 -5.65 -24.88 1.88
N ASN A 194 -5.07 -23.71 1.67
CA ASN A 194 -3.77 -23.55 1.02
C ASN A 194 -2.61 -23.31 2.03
N ARG A 195 -2.86 -23.52 3.32
CA ARG A 195 -1.91 -23.20 4.39
C ARG A 195 -0.50 -23.71 4.16
N ASN A 196 -0.35 -25.00 3.79
CA ASN A 196 0.94 -25.62 3.62
C ASN A 196 1.76 -25.03 2.47
N GLN A 197 1.08 -24.55 1.43
CA GLN A 197 1.71 -23.83 0.32
C GLN A 197 2.09 -22.42 0.75
N LEU A 198 1.17 -21.69 1.36
CA LEU A 198 1.35 -20.30 1.75
C LEU A 198 2.45 -20.10 2.81
N ILE A 199 2.62 -21.04 3.73
CA ILE A 199 3.73 -21.02 4.70
C ILE A 199 5.10 -21.03 4.02
N LYS A 200 5.23 -21.68 2.86
CA LYS A 200 6.48 -21.72 2.10
C LYS A 200 6.73 -20.44 1.31
N LEU A 201 5.68 -19.73 0.92
CA LEU A 201 5.74 -18.53 0.07
C LEU A 201 5.81 -17.23 0.88
N ILE A 202 5.09 -17.18 2.00
CA ILE A 202 4.93 -15.96 2.80
C ILE A 202 5.55 -16.21 4.18
N PRO A 203 6.74 -15.67 4.44
CA PRO A 203 7.33 -15.72 5.78
C PRO A 203 6.37 -15.04 6.78
N ASN A 204 6.21 -15.71 7.91
CA ASN A 204 5.30 -15.21 8.96
C ASN A 204 3.85 -15.01 8.49
N ILE A 205 3.29 -16.01 7.78
CA ILE A 205 1.91 -16.03 7.28
C ILE A 205 0.86 -15.72 8.37
N TYR A 206 1.24 -15.82 9.65
CA TYR A 206 0.38 -15.51 10.78
C TYR A 206 -0.14 -14.06 10.78
N ILE A 207 0.50 -13.16 10.04
CA ILE A 207 -0.04 -11.82 9.79
C ILE A 207 -1.47 -11.85 9.23
N PHE A 208 -1.84 -12.91 8.51
CA PHE A 208 -3.17 -13.11 7.92
C PHE A 208 -4.05 -14.08 8.71
N MET A 209 -3.45 -14.98 9.48
CA MET A 209 -4.13 -16.14 10.06
C MET A 209 -4.29 -16.07 11.58
N ASP A 210 -3.29 -15.55 12.27
CA ASP A 210 -3.28 -15.49 13.73
C ASP A 210 -2.48 -14.28 14.22
N ARG A 211 -3.22 -13.23 14.52
CA ARG A 211 -2.65 -11.97 14.99
C ARG A 211 -1.82 -12.14 16.28
N ARG A 212 -2.21 -13.04 17.18
CA ARG A 212 -1.49 -13.23 18.45
C ARG A 212 -0.11 -13.85 18.19
N THR A 213 -0.05 -14.89 17.39
CA THR A 213 1.21 -15.50 16.99
C THR A 213 2.10 -14.51 16.24
N TYR A 214 1.55 -13.75 15.31
CA TYR A 214 2.31 -12.73 14.59
C TYR A 214 2.93 -11.69 15.51
N TYR A 215 2.17 -11.13 16.45
CA TYR A 215 2.72 -10.14 17.39
C TYR A 215 3.68 -10.76 18.40
N LYS A 216 3.46 -12.01 18.81
CA LYS A 216 4.41 -12.72 19.66
C LYS A 216 5.78 -12.81 18.99
N ASP A 217 5.82 -13.22 17.72
CA ASP A 217 7.05 -13.30 16.95
C ASP A 217 7.70 -11.93 16.78
N LEU A 218 6.92 -10.89 16.46
CA LEU A 218 7.40 -9.52 16.34
C LEU A 218 8.07 -9.04 17.64
N PHE A 219 7.40 -9.22 18.79
CA PHE A 219 7.94 -8.81 20.09
C PHE A 219 9.14 -9.63 20.52
N GLN A 220 9.20 -10.91 20.19
CA GLN A 220 10.40 -11.73 20.43
C GLN A 220 11.59 -11.21 19.62
N TRP A 221 11.40 -10.81 18.36
CA TRP A 221 12.46 -10.23 17.55
C TRP A 221 12.92 -8.87 18.09
N ILE A 222 12.00 -8.01 18.52
CA ILE A 222 12.33 -6.72 19.16
C ILE A 222 13.14 -6.97 20.43
N HIS A 223 12.69 -7.87 21.30
CA HIS A 223 13.39 -8.22 22.54
C HIS A 223 14.79 -8.75 22.26
N TYR A 224 14.92 -9.71 21.34
CA TYR A 224 16.22 -10.25 20.94
C TYR A 224 17.15 -9.15 20.43
N TYR A 225 16.67 -8.27 19.56
CA TYR A 225 17.50 -7.17 19.04
C TYR A 225 17.97 -6.25 20.15
N CYS A 226 17.08 -5.81 21.04
CA CYS A 226 17.45 -4.94 22.17
C CYS A 226 18.45 -5.62 23.11
N SER A 227 18.30 -6.91 23.38
CA SER A 227 19.20 -7.66 24.28
C SER A 227 20.60 -7.92 23.69
N THR A 228 20.73 -7.85 22.35
CA THR A 228 22.01 -8.14 21.68
C THR A 228 22.76 -6.92 21.18
N ASN A 229 22.11 -5.75 21.13
CA ASN A 229 22.67 -4.52 20.55
C ASN A 229 22.62 -3.28 21.48
N LEU A 230 22.08 -3.44 22.68
CA LEU A 230 22.11 -2.44 23.77
C LEU A 230 22.91 -2.98 24.95
#